data_81cb38448775038722524a3f796e2cb3
#
_entry.id   81cb38448775038722524a3f796e2cb3
#
_cell.length_a   1.000
_cell.length_b   1.000
_cell.length_c   1.000
_cell.angle_alpha   90.00
_cell.angle_beta   90.00
_cell.angle_gamma   90.00
#
_symmetry.space_group_name_H-M   'P 1'
#
loop_
_entity.id
_entity.type
_entity.pdbx_description
1 polymer ?
#
loop_
_entity_poly.entity_id
_entity_poly.type
_entity_poly.pdbx_seq_one_letter_code
_entity_poly.pdbx_strand_id
1 'polypeptide(L)'
;DLLALYAKFYTPGFAPHNSLTLALAYQTSIGGFENQDALSALTFNSTRLLPRGLNSTQITNKNYSAASLNYQLPICYPDGGWRGIFFLKRVRLNAGFDIARYERSRFYEDGSLRTDWHYLRSVGGDVIFDVNFLSQPASATTALKLSFYHPSEGGFYFSAGLELPF
;
A
#
# COMPACT_ATOMS: atom_id res chain seq x y z
N ASP A 1 14.61 11.16 -18.75
CA ASP A 1 14.72 9.84 -18.12
C ASP A 1 14.14 9.87 -16.70
N LEU A 2 13.62 8.74 -16.23
CA LEU A 2 13.04 8.57 -14.91
C LEU A 2 13.87 7.55 -14.13
N LEU A 3 14.31 7.92 -12.93
CA LEU A 3 14.92 7.01 -11.97
C LEU A 3 13.89 6.64 -10.91
N ALA A 4 13.61 5.34 -10.76
CA ALA A 4 12.75 4.81 -9.72
C ALA A 4 13.48 3.74 -8.90
N LEU A 5 13.51 3.92 -7.58
CA LEU A 5 14.11 3.00 -6.63
C LEU A 5 13.02 2.47 -5.69
N TYR A 6 13.06 1.18 -5.43
CA TYR A 6 12.16 0.53 -4.48
C TYR A 6 12.96 -0.45 -3.61
N ALA A 7 12.75 -0.38 -2.30
CA ALA A 7 13.36 -1.28 -1.34
C ALA A 7 12.30 -1.79 -0.36
N LYS A 8 12.39 -3.05 0.02
CA LYS A 8 11.49 -3.67 1.00
C LYS A 8 12.30 -4.50 1.98
N PHE A 9 12.16 -4.19 3.26
CA PHE A 9 12.87 -4.83 4.36
C PHE A 9 11.87 -5.61 5.21
N TYR A 10 12.26 -6.83 5.55
CA TYR A 10 11.50 -7.70 6.43
C TYR A 10 12.33 -7.96 7.69
N THR A 11 11.72 -7.74 8.84
CA THR A 11 12.34 -8.04 10.12
C THR A 11 11.37 -8.85 10.99
N PRO A 12 11.87 -9.71 11.89
CA PRO A 12 11.01 -10.28 12.91
C PRO A 12 10.40 -9.16 13.75
N GLY A 13 9.17 -9.37 14.22
CA GLY A 13 8.50 -8.44 15.12
C GLY A 13 8.98 -8.58 16.57
N PHE A 14 8.32 -7.85 17.46
CA PHE A 14 8.65 -7.82 18.89
C PHE A 14 8.25 -9.10 19.65
N ALA A 15 7.43 -9.96 19.06
CA ALA A 15 6.99 -11.21 19.63
C ALA A 15 7.10 -12.37 18.63
N PRO A 16 7.12 -13.62 19.08
CA PRO A 16 7.13 -14.79 18.19
C PRO A 16 5.96 -14.73 17.19
N HIS A 17 6.26 -15.11 15.94
CA HIS A 17 5.29 -15.13 14.84
C HIS A 17 4.81 -13.76 14.34
N ASN A 18 5.36 -12.66 14.85
CA ASN A 18 5.10 -11.32 14.34
C ASN A 18 6.12 -10.94 13.28
N SER A 19 5.76 -10.07 12.36
CA SER A 19 6.66 -9.52 11.35
C SER A 19 6.47 -8.03 11.19
N LEU A 20 7.60 -7.34 10.99
CA LEU A 20 7.64 -5.93 10.65
C LEU A 20 8.17 -5.79 9.22
N THR A 21 7.44 -5.06 8.41
CA THR A 21 7.83 -4.79 7.02
C THR A 21 7.93 -3.29 6.81
N LEU A 22 9.11 -2.84 6.35
CA LEU A 22 9.33 -1.47 5.91
C LEU A 22 9.54 -1.48 4.40
N ALA A 23 8.73 -0.73 3.67
CA ALA A 23 8.90 -0.51 2.26
C ALA A 23 9.19 0.97 1.99
N LEU A 24 10.15 1.23 1.09
CA LEU A 24 10.58 2.56 0.70
C LEU A 24 10.52 2.67 -0.83
N ALA A 25 10.02 3.80 -1.32
CA ALA A 25 10.06 4.13 -2.74
C ALA A 25 10.56 5.55 -2.93
N TYR A 26 11.38 5.73 -3.95
CA TYR A 26 11.88 7.03 -4.39
C TYR A 26 11.85 7.10 -5.89
N GLN A 27 11.36 8.21 -6.42
CA GLN A 27 11.34 8.50 -7.85
C GLN A 27 11.80 9.93 -8.09
N THR A 28 12.62 10.11 -9.12
CA THR A 28 13.02 11.44 -9.60
C THR A 28 13.21 11.43 -11.10
N SER A 29 13.02 12.57 -11.74
CA SER A 29 13.37 12.73 -13.15
C SER A 29 14.85 13.10 -13.28
N ILE A 30 15.55 12.44 -14.22
CA ILE A 30 16.93 12.75 -14.59
C ILE A 30 16.90 13.46 -15.93
N GLY A 31 17.37 14.70 -15.97
CA GLY A 31 17.39 15.53 -17.18
C GLY A 31 16.26 16.55 -17.25
N GLY A 32 16.55 17.70 -17.85
CA GLY A 32 15.64 18.83 -17.93
C GLY A 32 14.46 18.59 -18.88
N PHE A 33 13.36 18.06 -18.36
CA PHE A 33 12.08 18.19 -19.04
C PHE A 33 11.45 19.53 -18.65
N GLU A 34 11.62 20.54 -19.49
CA GLU A 34 10.99 21.85 -19.30
C GLU A 34 9.53 21.88 -19.80
N ASN A 35 9.09 20.89 -20.58
CA ASN A 35 7.73 20.82 -21.11
C ASN A 35 6.77 20.09 -20.16
N GLN A 36 5.83 20.84 -19.62
CA GLN A 36 4.78 20.33 -18.71
C GLN A 36 3.87 19.26 -19.33
N ASP A 37 3.65 19.29 -20.62
CA ASP A 37 2.81 18.32 -21.33
C ASP A 37 3.42 16.92 -21.34
N ALA A 38 4.74 16.82 -21.34
CA ALA A 38 5.44 15.53 -21.21
C ALA A 38 5.42 14.97 -19.78
N LEU A 39 5.22 15.81 -18.77
CA LEU A 39 5.14 15.42 -17.36
C LEU A 39 3.82 14.74 -17.00
N SER A 40 2.72 15.08 -17.66
CA SER A 40 1.44 14.41 -17.48
C SER A 40 1.46 12.95 -17.97
N ALA A 41 2.38 12.61 -18.88
CA ALA A 41 2.55 11.25 -19.38
C ALA A 41 3.48 10.38 -18.52
N LEU A 42 4.27 10.99 -17.63
CA LEU A 42 5.15 10.27 -16.69
C LEU A 42 4.39 9.96 -15.40
N THR A 43 3.35 9.13 -15.50
CA THR A 43 2.72 8.58 -14.31
C THR A 43 3.67 7.55 -13.70
N PHE A 44 4.07 7.78 -12.46
CA PHE A 44 4.62 6.72 -11.64
C PHE A 44 3.61 5.57 -11.61
N ASN A 45 4.06 4.38 -11.95
CA ASN A 45 3.25 3.19 -11.74
C ASN A 45 3.16 2.93 -10.22
N SER A 46 2.32 3.75 -9.59
CA SER A 46 2.21 3.95 -8.14
C SER A 46 1.53 2.78 -7.42
N THR A 47 1.20 1.71 -8.15
CA THR A 47 0.62 0.51 -7.55
C THR A 47 1.53 -0.12 -6.49
N ARG A 48 2.81 0.24 -6.47
CA ARG A 48 3.78 -0.37 -5.56
C ARG A 48 3.85 0.28 -4.18
N LEU A 49 3.62 1.58 -4.04
CA LEU A 49 3.74 2.25 -2.74
C LEU A 49 2.92 3.54 -2.62
N LEU A 50 1.72 3.57 -3.14
CA LEU A 50 0.77 4.63 -2.83
C LEU A 50 0.21 4.44 -1.42
N PRO A 51 0.09 5.49 -0.58
CA PRO A 51 -0.62 5.38 0.69
C PRO A 51 -2.03 4.83 0.49
N ARG A 52 -2.36 3.82 1.28
CA ARG A 52 -3.61 3.05 1.13
C ARG A 52 -4.85 3.92 1.34
N GLY A 53 -5.88 3.70 0.52
CA GLY A 53 -7.11 4.48 0.54
C GLY A 53 -7.09 5.74 -0.33
N LEU A 54 -5.96 6.06 -0.99
CA LEU A 54 -5.85 7.16 -1.94
C LEU A 54 -5.98 6.68 -3.39
N ASN A 55 -6.61 7.49 -4.23
CA ASN A 55 -6.70 7.21 -5.66
C ASN A 55 -5.43 7.62 -6.40
N SER A 56 -4.91 6.73 -7.23
CA SER A 56 -3.67 6.90 -7.99
C SER A 56 -3.69 8.01 -9.04
N THR A 57 -4.86 8.46 -9.46
CA THR A 57 -5.05 9.45 -10.52
C THR A 57 -4.60 10.87 -10.15
N GLN A 58 -4.25 11.11 -8.89
CA GLN A 58 -3.91 12.45 -8.39
C GLN A 58 -2.39 12.72 -8.30
N ILE A 59 -1.55 11.71 -8.54
CA ILE A 59 -0.10 11.84 -8.36
C ILE A 59 0.60 11.73 -9.71
N THR A 60 0.69 12.85 -10.39
CA THR A 60 1.48 13.01 -11.63
C THR A 60 2.64 13.96 -11.34
N ASN A 61 3.82 13.43 -10.95
CA ASN A 61 4.92 14.34 -10.60
C ASN A 61 6.31 13.74 -10.77
N LYS A 62 7.27 14.65 -11.02
CA LYS A 62 8.70 14.35 -11.22
C LYS A 62 9.32 13.64 -10.02
N ASN A 63 9.05 14.18 -8.84
CA ASN A 63 9.69 13.75 -7.61
C ASN A 63 8.64 13.16 -6.66
N TYR A 64 8.83 11.91 -6.32
CA TYR A 64 7.97 11.15 -5.42
C TYR A 64 8.82 10.38 -4.42
N SER A 65 8.43 10.40 -3.16
CA SER A 65 9.03 9.56 -2.12
C SER A 65 7.94 9.01 -1.23
N ALA A 66 8.03 7.74 -0.89
CA ALA A 66 7.08 7.11 0.00
C ALA A 66 7.73 6.10 0.93
N ALA A 67 7.13 5.93 2.10
CA ALA A 67 7.47 4.91 3.07
C ALA A 67 6.19 4.25 3.58
N SER A 68 6.22 2.94 3.73
CA SER A 68 5.14 2.14 4.29
C SER A 68 5.67 1.23 5.37
N LEU A 69 5.09 1.32 6.56
CA LEU A 69 5.39 0.47 7.69
C LEU A 69 4.20 -0.43 7.97
N ASN A 70 4.43 -1.74 8.05
CA ASN A 70 3.41 -2.74 8.33
C ASN A 70 3.87 -3.63 9.47
N TYR A 71 3.03 -3.78 10.47
CA TYR A 71 3.24 -4.70 11.57
C TYR A 71 2.15 -5.75 11.56
N GLN A 72 2.54 -6.99 11.31
CA GLN A 72 1.64 -8.12 11.21
C GLN A 72 1.78 -9.03 12.42
N LEU A 73 0.64 -9.40 12.99
CA LEU A 73 0.56 -10.32 14.13
C LEU A 73 -0.58 -11.33 13.94
N PRO A 74 -0.38 -12.59 14.33
CA PRO A 74 -1.48 -13.54 14.42
C PRO A 74 -2.31 -13.21 15.65
N ILE A 75 -3.65 -13.21 15.49
CA ILE A 75 -4.58 -12.99 16.60
C ILE A 75 -4.96 -14.33 17.23
N CYS A 76 -5.37 -15.28 16.39
CA CYS A 76 -5.78 -16.61 16.85
C CYS A 76 -5.64 -17.67 15.75
N TYR A 77 -5.63 -18.90 16.20
CA TYR A 77 -5.60 -20.10 15.36
C TYR A 77 -6.85 -20.94 15.67
N PRO A 78 -8.00 -20.63 15.07
CA PRO A 78 -9.24 -21.35 15.36
C PRO A 78 -9.16 -22.83 14.98
N ASP A 79 -8.39 -23.17 13.93
CA ASP A 79 -8.23 -24.50 13.38
C ASP A 79 -9.55 -25.28 13.32
N GLY A 80 -10.59 -24.58 12.89
CA GLY A 80 -11.96 -25.06 12.84
C GLY A 80 -12.58 -24.92 11.47
N GLY A 81 -13.48 -25.85 11.14
CA GLY A 81 -14.13 -25.83 9.83
C GLY A 81 -15.53 -26.44 9.86
N TRP A 82 -16.23 -26.28 8.74
CA TRP A 82 -17.57 -26.78 8.54
C TRP A 82 -17.61 -27.80 7.40
N ARG A 83 -17.80 -29.08 7.76
CA ARG A 83 -18.08 -30.21 6.85
C ARG A 83 -17.19 -30.31 5.59
N GLY A 84 -15.90 -29.96 5.66
CA GLY A 84 -14.99 -30.04 4.51
C GLY A 84 -15.20 -28.95 3.44
N ILE A 85 -16.16 -28.04 3.63
CA ILE A 85 -16.42 -26.93 2.68
C ILE A 85 -15.51 -25.74 3.01
N PHE A 86 -15.31 -25.49 4.30
CA PHE A 86 -14.62 -24.31 4.79
C PHE A 86 -13.78 -24.66 6.02
N PHE A 87 -12.54 -24.24 6.06
CA PHE A 87 -11.63 -24.41 7.19
C PHE A 87 -10.88 -23.12 7.48
N LEU A 88 -11.14 -22.49 8.61
CA LEU A 88 -10.45 -21.30 9.08
C LEU A 88 -9.19 -21.72 9.85
N LYS A 89 -8.03 -21.47 9.25
CA LYS A 89 -6.74 -21.86 9.79
C LYS A 89 -6.20 -20.83 10.78
N ARG A 90 -6.27 -19.55 10.43
CA ARG A 90 -5.66 -18.49 11.20
C ARG A 90 -6.33 -17.15 10.92
N VAL A 91 -6.37 -16.29 11.94
CA VAL A 91 -6.74 -14.89 11.81
C VAL A 91 -5.52 -14.03 12.11
N ARG A 92 -5.18 -13.11 11.21
CA ARG A 92 -4.06 -12.18 11.34
C ARG A 92 -4.56 -10.75 11.33
N LEU A 93 -3.88 -9.89 12.07
CA LEU A 93 -4.02 -8.44 12.00
C LEU A 93 -2.77 -7.85 11.38
N ASN A 94 -2.93 -6.88 10.51
CA ASN A 94 -1.85 -6.05 9.99
C ASN A 94 -2.17 -4.61 10.31
N ALA A 95 -1.35 -3.96 11.14
CA ALA A 95 -1.40 -2.52 11.36
C ALA A 95 -0.48 -1.84 10.36
N GLY A 96 -0.98 -0.81 9.68
CA GLY A 96 -0.28 -0.13 8.60
C GLY A 96 -0.22 1.38 8.76
N PHE A 97 0.94 1.95 8.47
CA PHE A 97 1.15 3.39 8.37
C PHE A 97 1.90 3.68 7.08
N ASP A 98 1.34 4.57 6.28
CA ASP A 98 1.92 5.00 5.01
C ASP A 98 2.12 6.51 5.02
N ILE A 99 3.24 6.95 4.46
CA ILE A 99 3.53 8.34 4.22
C ILE A 99 4.14 8.49 2.83
N ALA A 100 3.71 9.51 2.10
CA ALA A 100 4.29 9.88 0.82
C ALA A 100 4.41 11.39 0.71
N ARG A 101 5.36 11.84 -0.11
CA ARG A 101 5.49 13.23 -0.52
C ARG A 101 5.72 13.30 -2.02
N TYR A 102 5.16 14.32 -2.63
CA TYR A 102 5.36 14.60 -4.05
C TYR A 102 5.37 16.10 -4.32
N GLU A 103 6.00 16.49 -5.41
CA GLU A 103 5.96 17.86 -5.89
C GLU A 103 4.63 18.10 -6.62
N ARG A 104 3.95 19.19 -6.29
CA ARG A 104 2.76 19.65 -6.97
C ARG A 104 3.00 21.03 -7.55
N SER A 105 2.92 21.11 -8.87
CA SER A 105 2.99 22.40 -9.57
C SER A 105 1.59 22.98 -9.74
N ARG A 106 1.42 24.24 -9.35
CA ARG A 106 0.16 24.98 -9.50
C ARG A 106 0.40 26.27 -10.24
N PHE A 107 -0.49 26.57 -11.19
CA PHE A 107 -0.57 27.91 -11.79
C PHE A 107 -1.36 28.82 -10.84
N TYR A 108 -0.79 29.96 -10.57
CA TYR A 108 -1.45 31.03 -9.84
C TYR A 108 -2.07 32.04 -10.82
N GLU A 109 -3.01 32.86 -10.35
CA GLU A 109 -3.69 33.90 -11.15
C GLU A 109 -2.72 34.95 -11.72
N ASP A 110 -1.54 35.10 -11.13
CA ASP A 110 -0.47 35.95 -11.60
C ASP A 110 0.33 35.36 -12.79
N GLY A 111 -0.07 34.19 -13.28
CA GLY A 111 0.62 33.45 -14.35
C GLY A 111 1.91 32.74 -13.89
N SER A 112 2.28 32.83 -12.60
CA SER A 112 3.45 32.15 -12.08
C SER A 112 3.17 30.68 -11.81
N LEU A 113 4.14 29.82 -12.17
CA LEU A 113 4.15 28.41 -11.79
C LEU A 113 4.92 28.27 -10.49
N ARG A 114 4.26 27.80 -9.44
CA ARG A 114 4.93 27.47 -8.17
C ARG A 114 4.84 25.98 -7.92
N THR A 115 5.93 25.43 -7.42
CA THR A 115 6.05 24.02 -7.07
C THR A 115 6.16 23.89 -5.56
N ASP A 116 5.18 23.24 -4.96
CA ASP A 116 5.10 23.00 -3.53
C ASP A 116 5.15 21.50 -3.23
N TRP A 117 5.77 21.14 -2.08
CA TRP A 117 5.75 19.78 -1.60
C TRP A 117 4.42 19.46 -0.91
N HIS A 118 3.79 18.41 -1.39
CA HIS A 118 2.55 17.90 -0.82
C HIS A 118 2.78 16.58 -0.10
N TYR A 119 2.16 16.42 1.07
CA TYR A 119 2.33 15.26 1.94
C TYR A 119 1.03 14.50 2.05
N LEU A 120 1.11 13.19 1.83
CA LEU A 120 0.02 12.24 1.99
C LEU A 120 0.36 11.28 3.12
N ARG A 121 -0.63 10.94 3.92
CA ARG A 121 -0.50 9.98 5.00
C ARG A 121 -1.71 9.06 5.01
N SER A 122 -1.53 7.84 5.44
CA SER A 122 -2.62 6.90 5.66
C SER A 122 -2.29 6.04 6.86
N VAL A 123 -3.27 5.82 7.71
CA VAL A 123 -3.17 4.93 8.87
C VAL A 123 -4.35 3.98 8.86
N GLY A 124 -4.09 2.74 9.25
CA GLY A 124 -5.17 1.75 9.29
C GLY A 124 -4.67 0.35 9.52
N GLY A 125 -5.46 -0.62 9.10
CA GLY A 125 -5.08 -2.01 9.24
C GLY A 125 -5.93 -2.95 8.40
N ASP A 126 -5.47 -4.18 8.34
CA ASP A 126 -6.14 -5.26 7.65
C ASP A 126 -6.44 -6.39 8.64
N VAL A 127 -7.64 -6.94 8.58
CA VAL A 127 -7.96 -8.23 9.20
C VAL A 127 -7.91 -9.28 8.10
N ILE A 128 -7.10 -10.31 8.31
CA ILE A 128 -6.81 -11.32 7.30
C ILE A 128 -7.21 -12.69 7.85
N PHE A 129 -8.12 -13.35 7.15
CA PHE A 129 -8.61 -14.70 7.47
C PHE A 129 -7.95 -15.68 6.50
N ASP A 130 -7.06 -16.53 6.99
CA ASP A 130 -6.46 -17.60 6.21
C ASP A 130 -7.42 -18.79 6.18
N VAL A 131 -7.97 -19.08 5.02
CA VAL A 131 -9.07 -20.02 4.81
C VAL A 131 -8.71 -21.05 3.76
N ASN A 132 -9.03 -22.30 4.01
CA ASN A 132 -9.01 -23.34 2.99
C ASN A 132 -10.45 -23.69 2.59
N PHE A 133 -10.71 -23.76 1.30
CA PHE A 133 -11.99 -24.16 0.75
C PHE A 133 -11.91 -25.56 0.10
N LEU A 134 -13.00 -26.34 0.21
CA LEU A 134 -13.20 -27.59 -0.53
C LEU A 134 -12.04 -28.60 -0.37
N SER A 135 -11.55 -28.81 0.84
CA SER A 135 -10.46 -29.75 1.12
C SER A 135 -9.20 -29.53 0.27
N GLN A 136 -8.93 -28.30 -0.09
CA GLN A 136 -7.70 -27.95 -0.81
C GLN A 136 -6.46 -28.31 0.03
N PRO A 137 -5.34 -28.67 -0.62
CA PRO A 137 -4.10 -28.96 0.10
C PRO A 137 -3.67 -27.74 0.93
N ALA A 138 -3.01 -28.00 2.05
CA ALA A 138 -2.58 -26.95 2.99
C ALA A 138 -1.69 -25.87 2.36
N SER A 139 -1.10 -26.14 1.19
CA SER A 139 -0.32 -25.19 0.40
C SER A 139 -1.17 -24.15 -0.34
N ALA A 140 -2.46 -24.41 -0.55
CA ALA A 140 -3.39 -23.56 -1.30
C ALA A 140 -4.31 -22.75 -0.38
N THR A 141 -3.74 -22.10 0.65
CA THR A 141 -4.52 -21.29 1.59
C THR A 141 -4.95 -19.99 0.92
N THR A 142 -6.23 -19.73 0.82
CA THR A 142 -6.81 -18.46 0.37
C THR A 142 -6.89 -17.49 1.53
N ALA A 143 -6.55 -16.22 1.34
CA ALA A 143 -6.72 -15.21 2.36
C ALA A 143 -7.89 -14.28 2.01
N LEU A 144 -8.88 -14.19 2.90
CA LEU A 144 -9.90 -13.13 2.88
C LEU A 144 -9.36 -11.95 3.67
N LYS A 145 -9.21 -10.80 3.03
CA LYS A 145 -8.66 -9.59 3.60
C LYS A 145 -9.73 -8.50 3.69
N LEU A 146 -9.89 -7.94 4.86
CA LEU A 146 -10.71 -6.76 5.13
C LEU A 146 -9.78 -5.62 5.51
N SER A 147 -9.82 -4.54 4.74
CA SER A 147 -8.91 -3.39 4.88
C SER A 147 -9.69 -2.16 5.34
N PHE A 148 -9.14 -1.47 6.34
CA PHE A 148 -9.71 -0.26 6.94
C PHE A 148 -8.60 0.78 7.04
N TYR A 149 -8.67 1.84 6.23
CA TYR A 149 -7.67 2.90 6.22
C TYR A 149 -8.31 4.28 6.28
N HIS A 150 -7.61 5.18 6.93
CA HIS A 150 -7.96 6.59 7.00
C HIS A 150 -6.82 7.42 6.39
N PRO A 151 -6.95 7.81 5.11
CA PRO A 151 -5.99 8.69 4.46
C PRO A 151 -6.15 10.14 4.94
N SER A 152 -5.08 10.93 4.83
CA SER A 152 -5.09 12.37 5.16
C SER A 152 -5.97 13.19 4.22
N GLU A 153 -6.19 12.69 3.00
CA GLU A 153 -7.08 13.27 2.01
C GLU A 153 -8.13 12.24 1.63
N GLY A 154 -9.39 12.63 1.70
CA GLY A 154 -10.52 11.74 1.47
C GLY A 154 -11.17 11.27 2.76
N GLY A 155 -12.08 10.35 2.63
CA GLY A 155 -12.82 9.76 3.74
C GLY A 155 -12.23 8.42 4.19
N PHE A 156 -12.93 7.79 5.11
CA PHE A 156 -12.62 6.43 5.52
C PHE A 156 -12.70 5.46 4.33
N TYR A 157 -11.65 4.67 4.18
CA TYR A 157 -11.53 3.66 3.12
C TYR A 157 -11.78 2.27 3.69
N PHE A 158 -12.69 1.55 3.07
CA PHE A 158 -12.94 0.15 3.34
C PHE A 158 -12.81 -0.66 2.06
N SER A 159 -12.14 -1.80 2.12
CA SER A 159 -12.16 -2.77 1.03
C SER A 159 -12.16 -4.20 1.56
N ALA A 160 -12.75 -5.10 0.78
CA ALA A 160 -12.70 -6.53 1.00
C ALA A 160 -12.15 -7.20 -0.26
N GLY A 161 -11.24 -8.15 -0.08
CA GLY A 161 -10.58 -8.84 -1.19
C GLY A 161 -10.20 -10.27 -0.84
N LEU A 162 -10.01 -11.07 -1.89
CA LEU A 162 -9.48 -12.42 -1.79
C LEU A 162 -8.06 -12.42 -2.36
N GLU A 163 -7.11 -12.91 -1.58
CA GLU A 163 -5.74 -13.16 -2.01
C GLU A 163 -5.60 -14.66 -2.27
N LEU A 164 -5.44 -15.03 -3.54
CA LEU A 164 -5.22 -16.43 -3.93
C LEU A 164 -3.73 -16.77 -3.80
N PRO A 165 -3.39 -18.00 -3.38
CA PRO A 165 -2.01 -18.47 -3.39
C PRO A 165 -1.58 -18.68 -4.84
N PHE A 166 -0.51 -18.04 -5.24
CA PHE A 166 0.19 -18.29 -6.49
C PHE A 166 1.56 -18.85 -6.19
#